data_c05543139882c2d5f9cf30f946f3896f
#
_entry.id   c05543139882c2d5f9cf30f946f3896f
#
_cell.length_a   1.000
_cell.length_b   1.000
_cell.length_c   1.000
_cell.angle_alpha   90.00
_cell.angle_beta   90.00
_cell.angle_gamma   90.00
#
_symmetry.space_group_name_H-M   'P 1'
#
loop_
_entity.id
_entity.type
_entity.pdbx_description
1 polymer ?
#
loop_
_entity_poly.entity_id
_entity_poly.type
_entity_poly.pdbx_seq_one_letter_code
_entity_poly.pdbx_strand_id
1 'polypeptide(L)'
;MSDEIKDKNELEGQNPDDLGNSDAQEQHSDYKPVNRFDASAVHHLSGMYQNWFLDYASYVILERAVPHIEDGLKPVQRRILHSMKRMDDGRYNKVANIVGHTMQFHPHGDASIGDALVQMGQKDLLIDTQGNWGNILTGDRAAAPRYIEARLSKFALDVVSVSYTHLTLPTKRIV
;
A
#
# COMPACT_ATOMS: atom_id res chain seq x y z
N MET A 1 -51.83 14.39 -49.54
CA MET A 1 -52.35 14.61 -48.20
C MET A 1 -51.10 14.74 -47.34
N SER A 2 -50.52 15.91 -47.38
CA SER A 2 -50.83 17.18 -46.72
C SER A 2 -50.55 17.09 -45.25
N ASP A 3 -49.58 17.92 -44.90
CA ASP A 3 -49.44 18.68 -43.67
C ASP A 3 -48.67 17.93 -42.55
N GLU A 4 -47.63 18.43 -41.96
CA GLU A 4 -47.14 19.80 -41.88
C GLU A 4 -45.67 19.76 -41.46
N ILE A 5 -44.88 20.41 -42.26
CA ILE A 5 -43.57 20.94 -41.87
C ILE A 5 -43.84 22.32 -41.32
N LYS A 6 -43.78 22.51 -40.00
CA LYS A 6 -43.54 23.77 -39.31
C LYS A 6 -43.24 23.49 -37.85
N ASP A 7 -42.09 23.80 -37.47
CA ASP A 7 -41.54 24.60 -36.37
C ASP A 7 -40.13 24.13 -35.95
N LYS A 8 -39.23 24.47 -36.85
CA LYS A 8 -37.82 24.61 -36.47
C LYS A 8 -37.46 26.04 -36.67
N ASN A 9 -37.63 26.85 -35.66
CA ASN A 9 -36.95 28.15 -35.49
C ASN A 9 -37.59 28.87 -34.31
N GLU A 10 -37.14 28.55 -33.13
CA GLU A 10 -37.22 29.40 -31.94
C GLU A 10 -36.46 28.73 -30.77
N LEU A 11 -35.16 28.65 -30.89
CA LEU A 11 -34.24 28.43 -29.76
C LEU A 11 -32.87 29.04 -30.09
N GLU A 12 -32.88 30.23 -30.62
CA GLU A 12 -31.71 31.13 -30.59
C GLU A 12 -32.00 32.24 -29.60
N GLY A 13 -31.30 32.23 -28.47
CA GLY A 13 -31.31 33.34 -27.54
C GLY A 13 -31.37 33.02 -26.07
N GLN A 14 -30.53 32.12 -25.59
CA GLN A 14 -30.20 32.14 -24.17
C GLN A 14 -28.68 32.20 -24.00
N ASN A 15 -28.23 33.37 -23.55
CA ASN A 15 -26.89 33.65 -23.12
C ASN A 15 -26.49 32.65 -22.00
N PRO A 16 -25.31 32.05 -22.07
CA PRO A 16 -24.84 31.13 -21.00
C PRO A 16 -24.45 31.83 -19.70
N ASP A 17 -24.63 33.15 -19.57
CA ASP A 17 -24.18 33.94 -18.42
C ASP A 17 -25.24 34.17 -17.33
N ASP A 18 -26.45 33.60 -17.50
CA ASP A 18 -27.57 33.83 -16.55
C ASP A 18 -27.96 32.54 -15.76
N LEU A 19 -27.00 31.68 -15.45
CA LEU A 19 -27.20 30.64 -14.46
C LEU A 19 -26.69 31.08 -13.08
N GLY A 20 -27.66 31.40 -12.28
CA GLY A 20 -27.62 31.98 -10.96
C GLY A 20 -26.45 31.58 -10.09
N ASN A 21 -25.84 32.62 -9.60
CA ASN A 21 -25.00 32.64 -8.42
C ASN A 21 -25.79 32.12 -7.21
N SER A 22 -25.70 30.80 -6.92
CA SER A 22 -26.12 30.21 -5.66
C SER A 22 -24.89 29.87 -4.86
N ASP A 23 -24.62 30.70 -3.86
CA ASP A 23 -23.87 30.45 -2.61
C ASP A 23 -23.04 29.17 -2.54
N ALA A 24 -21.99 29.05 -3.36
CA ALA A 24 -20.86 28.25 -3.07
C ALA A 24 -19.97 29.07 -2.12
N GLN A 25 -20.04 28.77 -0.83
CA GLN A 25 -19.07 29.24 0.14
C GLN A 25 -17.68 28.91 -0.41
N GLU A 26 -17.00 29.95 -0.86
CA GLU A 26 -15.58 29.90 -1.14
C GLU A 26 -14.86 29.47 0.13
N GLN A 27 -14.52 28.20 0.20
CA GLN A 27 -13.46 27.75 1.11
C GLN A 27 -12.20 28.47 0.62
N HIS A 28 -11.90 29.57 1.26
CA HIS A 28 -10.62 30.23 1.17
C HIS A 28 -9.56 29.20 1.51
N SER A 29 -8.98 28.58 0.49
CA SER A 29 -7.70 27.94 0.67
C SER A 29 -6.72 29.05 1.02
N ASP A 30 -6.08 28.96 2.19
CA ASP A 30 -4.98 29.84 2.60
C ASP A 30 -3.73 29.69 1.73
N TYR A 31 -3.93 29.40 0.45
CA TYR A 31 -2.86 29.36 -0.54
C TYR A 31 -2.43 30.80 -0.83
N LYS A 32 -1.42 31.27 -0.10
CA LYS A 32 -0.67 32.46 -0.47
C LYS A 32 0.23 32.09 -1.65
N PRO A 33 0.02 32.67 -2.84
CA PRO A 33 0.93 32.44 -3.95
C PRO A 33 2.33 32.87 -3.52
N VAL A 34 3.26 31.93 -3.53
CA VAL A 34 4.67 32.20 -3.24
C VAL A 34 5.17 33.21 -4.25
N ASN A 35 5.55 34.38 -3.79
CA ASN A 35 6.05 35.46 -4.64
C ASN A 35 7.36 34.94 -5.27
N ARG A 36 7.38 34.67 -6.56
CA ARG A 36 8.49 34.02 -7.28
C ARG A 36 9.79 34.82 -7.24
N PHE A 37 9.75 36.04 -6.68
CA PHE A 37 10.88 36.96 -6.61
C PHE A 37 11.33 37.24 -5.17
N ASP A 38 10.82 36.50 -4.18
CA ASP A 38 11.28 36.67 -2.81
C ASP A 38 12.61 35.92 -2.66
N ALA A 39 13.72 36.64 -2.67
CA ALA A 39 15.07 36.07 -2.56
C ALA A 39 15.29 35.32 -1.24
N SER A 40 14.45 35.59 -0.22
CA SER A 40 14.45 34.84 1.07
C SER A 40 13.82 33.44 0.94
N ALA A 41 13.04 33.20 -0.10
CA ALA A 41 12.39 31.91 -0.39
C ALA A 41 13.20 31.05 -1.37
N VAL A 42 14.39 31.48 -1.79
CA VAL A 42 15.27 30.68 -2.65
C VAL A 42 15.92 29.58 -1.84
N HIS A 43 15.24 28.47 -1.72
CA HIS A 43 15.87 27.25 -1.25
C HIS A 43 16.79 26.71 -2.35
N HIS A 44 18.05 26.53 -2.04
CA HIS A 44 18.99 25.88 -2.96
C HIS A 44 18.49 24.46 -3.26
N LEU A 45 18.07 24.22 -4.48
CA LEU A 45 17.50 22.94 -4.94
C LEU A 45 18.45 21.77 -4.63
N SER A 46 19.77 21.99 -4.71
CA SER A 46 20.79 21.00 -4.39
C SER A 46 20.72 20.53 -2.93
N GLY A 47 20.57 21.45 -1.98
CA GLY A 47 20.47 21.11 -0.54
C GLY A 47 19.17 20.37 -0.22
N MET A 48 18.05 20.81 -0.79
CA MET A 48 16.77 20.11 -0.65
C MET A 48 16.85 18.69 -1.22
N TYR A 49 17.41 18.55 -2.45
CA TYR A 49 17.54 17.26 -3.10
C TYR A 49 18.43 16.31 -2.30
N GLN A 50 19.55 16.80 -1.78
CA GLN A 50 20.46 16.02 -0.96
C GLN A 50 19.78 15.54 0.34
N ASN A 51 19.10 16.41 1.07
CA ASN A 51 18.43 16.06 2.32
C ASN A 51 17.29 15.07 2.06
N TRP A 52 16.42 15.33 1.11
CA TRP A 52 15.32 14.42 0.79
C TRP A 52 15.79 13.07 0.25
N PHE A 53 16.88 13.07 -0.53
CA PHE A 53 17.49 11.83 -0.99
C PHE A 53 18.05 11.01 0.16
N LEU A 54 18.76 11.63 1.09
CA LEU A 54 19.31 10.96 2.27
C LEU A 54 18.20 10.42 3.17
N ASP A 55 17.17 11.21 3.42
CA ASP A 55 16.01 10.79 4.22
C ASP A 55 15.31 9.60 3.59
N TYR A 56 15.04 9.67 2.28
CA TYR A 56 14.41 8.57 1.56
C TYR A 56 15.31 7.32 1.49
N ALA A 57 16.59 7.49 1.23
CA ALA A 57 17.53 6.37 1.19
C ALA A 57 17.66 5.71 2.57
N SER A 58 17.74 6.48 3.65
CA SER A 58 17.74 5.97 5.01
C SER A 58 16.47 5.20 5.34
N TYR A 59 15.31 5.74 4.97
CA TYR A 59 14.03 5.06 5.14
C TYR A 59 14.00 3.71 4.37
N VAL A 60 14.43 3.69 3.11
CA VAL A 60 14.44 2.46 2.31
C VAL A 60 15.39 1.42 2.89
N ILE A 61 16.54 1.83 3.39
CA ILE A 61 17.51 0.93 4.02
C ILE A 61 16.93 0.34 5.30
N LEU A 62 16.47 1.18 6.22
CA LEU A 62 16.07 0.76 7.56
C LEU A 62 14.71 0.06 7.61
N GLU A 63 13.74 0.54 6.81
CA GLU A 63 12.35 0.11 6.92
C GLU A 63 11.91 -0.85 5.80
N ARG A 64 12.76 -1.14 4.82
CA ARG A 64 12.35 -1.97 3.67
C ARG A 64 13.38 -3.01 3.26
N ALA A 65 14.64 -2.61 3.03
CA ALA A 65 15.59 -3.44 2.30
C ALA A 65 16.36 -4.39 3.21
N VAL A 66 16.78 -3.94 4.38
CA VAL A 66 17.69 -4.67 5.26
C VAL A 66 16.90 -5.52 6.26
N PRO A 67 17.17 -6.84 6.34
CA PRO A 67 16.62 -7.69 7.39
C PRO A 67 17.14 -7.27 8.77
N HIS A 68 16.33 -7.42 9.80
CA HIS A 68 16.74 -7.15 11.16
C HIS A 68 17.74 -8.20 11.65
N ILE A 69 18.74 -7.77 12.41
CA ILE A 69 19.83 -8.66 12.85
C ILE A 69 19.38 -9.77 13.80
N GLU A 70 18.32 -9.54 14.57
CA GLU A 70 17.86 -10.50 15.58
C GLU A 70 17.06 -11.67 14.99
N ASP A 71 16.25 -11.42 13.96
CA ASP A 71 15.33 -12.39 13.39
C ASP A 71 15.54 -12.67 11.90
N GLY A 72 16.40 -11.90 11.24
CA GLY A 72 16.65 -12.05 9.81
C GLY A 72 15.44 -11.68 8.93
N LEU A 73 14.43 -11.05 9.48
CA LEU A 73 13.20 -10.70 8.75
C LEU A 73 13.20 -9.24 8.32
N LYS A 74 12.72 -9.01 7.10
CA LYS A 74 12.39 -7.67 6.66
C LYS A 74 11.09 -7.19 7.34
N PRO A 75 10.88 -5.87 7.49
CA PRO A 75 9.69 -5.34 8.14
C PRO A 75 8.37 -5.85 7.55
N VAL A 76 8.26 -5.98 6.23
CA VAL A 76 7.07 -6.52 5.58
C VAL A 76 6.82 -7.98 5.96
N GLN A 77 7.87 -8.80 6.02
CA GLN A 77 7.76 -10.22 6.38
C GLN A 77 7.27 -10.39 7.83
N ARG A 78 7.79 -9.59 8.73
CA ARG A 78 7.35 -9.58 10.14
C ARG A 78 5.88 -9.16 10.27
N ARG A 79 5.44 -8.17 9.52
CA ARG A 79 4.04 -7.73 9.49
C ARG A 79 3.11 -8.78 8.92
N ILE A 80 3.54 -9.54 7.92
CA ILE A 80 2.81 -10.69 7.38
C ILE A 80 2.63 -11.77 8.45
N LEU A 81 3.73 -12.18 9.11
CA LEU A 81 3.66 -13.20 10.15
C LEU A 81 2.79 -12.76 11.33
N HIS A 82 2.88 -11.49 11.74
CA HIS A 82 2.00 -10.92 12.75
C HIS A 82 0.53 -10.97 12.34
N SER A 83 0.23 -10.59 11.12
CA SER A 83 -1.11 -10.67 10.54
C SER A 83 -1.65 -12.09 10.53
N MET A 84 -0.85 -13.03 10.03
CA MET A 84 -1.21 -14.44 10.00
C MET A 84 -1.44 -15.02 11.41
N LYS A 85 -0.62 -14.62 12.39
CA LYS A 85 -0.82 -15.05 13.79
C LYS A 85 -2.13 -14.55 14.39
N ARG A 86 -2.52 -13.31 14.05
CA ARG A 86 -3.80 -12.77 14.51
C ARG A 86 -5.02 -13.42 13.86
N MET A 87 -4.85 -13.96 12.67
CA MET A 87 -5.89 -14.67 11.92
C MET A 87 -5.86 -16.18 12.14
N ASP A 88 -4.88 -16.68 12.92
CA ASP A 88 -4.62 -18.11 13.05
C ASP A 88 -5.76 -18.81 13.78
N ASP A 89 -6.46 -19.66 13.04
CA ASP A 89 -7.49 -20.59 13.51
C ASP A 89 -7.12 -22.06 13.21
N GLY A 90 -5.87 -22.31 12.84
CA GLY A 90 -5.35 -23.62 12.44
C GLY A 90 -5.71 -24.06 11.02
N ARG A 91 -6.51 -23.27 10.28
CA ARG A 91 -6.92 -23.57 8.91
C ARG A 91 -6.08 -22.79 7.91
N TYR A 92 -6.17 -23.25 6.66
CA TYR A 92 -5.64 -22.48 5.54
C TYR A 92 -6.50 -21.25 5.26
N ASN A 93 -5.86 -20.12 5.12
CA ASN A 93 -6.49 -18.86 4.76
C ASN A 93 -6.06 -18.46 3.34
N LYS A 94 -6.99 -17.90 2.57
CA LYS A 94 -6.66 -17.39 1.23
C LYS A 94 -5.62 -16.27 1.33
N VAL A 95 -4.64 -16.32 0.47
CA VAL A 95 -3.57 -15.30 0.41
C VAL A 95 -4.16 -13.90 0.23
N ALA A 96 -5.23 -13.75 -0.53
CA ALA A 96 -5.92 -12.47 -0.67
C ALA A 96 -6.42 -11.90 0.67
N ASN A 97 -6.93 -12.75 1.56
CA ASN A 97 -7.40 -12.34 2.89
C ASN A 97 -6.22 -11.95 3.79
N ILE A 98 -5.13 -12.73 3.73
CA ILE A 98 -3.91 -12.43 4.49
C ILE A 98 -3.32 -11.10 4.06
N VAL A 99 -3.25 -10.85 2.75
CA VAL A 99 -2.76 -9.57 2.20
C VAL A 99 -3.64 -8.43 2.66
N GLY A 100 -4.96 -8.55 2.53
CA GLY A 100 -5.92 -7.52 2.98
C GLY A 100 -5.80 -7.22 4.48
N HIS A 101 -5.66 -8.24 5.32
CA HIS A 101 -5.45 -8.04 6.76
C HIS A 101 -4.09 -7.41 7.07
N THR A 102 -3.03 -7.77 6.31
CA THR A 102 -1.69 -7.21 6.49
C THR A 102 -1.62 -5.71 6.13
N MET A 103 -2.46 -5.25 5.21
CA MET A 103 -2.54 -3.83 4.84
C MET A 103 -2.89 -2.92 6.02
N GLN A 104 -3.53 -3.43 7.07
CA GLN A 104 -3.77 -2.67 8.31
C GLN A 104 -2.48 -2.28 9.03
N PHE A 105 -1.40 -3.04 8.84
CA PHE A 105 -0.11 -2.85 9.50
C PHE A 105 0.98 -2.36 8.54
N HIS A 106 0.74 -2.42 7.25
CA HIS A 106 1.72 -2.10 6.22
C HIS A 106 1.14 -1.07 5.23
N PRO A 107 1.56 0.21 5.30
CA PRO A 107 0.96 1.30 4.51
C PRO A 107 1.44 1.32 3.05
N HIS A 108 1.71 0.17 2.46
CA HIS A 108 2.14 0.01 1.07
C HIS A 108 1.14 -0.88 0.30
N GLY A 109 1.23 -0.87 -1.03
CA GLY A 109 0.29 -1.59 -1.88
C GLY A 109 0.28 -3.11 -1.65
N ASP A 110 -0.87 -3.72 -1.94
CA ASP A 110 -1.15 -5.15 -1.83
C ASP A 110 -0.19 -6.04 -2.63
N ALA A 111 0.25 -5.58 -3.80
CA ALA A 111 1.19 -6.31 -4.64
C ALA A 111 2.51 -6.61 -3.91
N SER A 112 3.08 -5.63 -3.21
CA SER A 112 4.34 -5.81 -2.46
C SER A 112 4.21 -6.80 -1.31
N ILE A 113 3.05 -6.83 -0.65
CA ILE A 113 2.74 -7.79 0.41
C ILE A 113 2.57 -9.18 -0.18
N GLY A 114 1.84 -9.29 -1.30
CA GLY A 114 1.63 -10.55 -2.01
C GLY A 114 2.93 -11.18 -2.47
N ASP A 115 3.82 -10.41 -3.09
CA ASP A 115 5.13 -10.89 -3.55
C ASP A 115 6.00 -11.36 -2.38
N ALA A 116 6.02 -10.60 -1.28
CA ALA A 116 6.77 -10.99 -0.08
C ALA A 116 6.21 -12.28 0.54
N LEU A 117 4.88 -12.44 0.59
CA LEU A 117 4.23 -13.64 1.09
C LEU A 117 4.55 -14.87 0.22
N VAL A 118 4.50 -14.71 -1.10
CA VAL A 118 4.87 -15.78 -2.04
C VAL A 118 6.33 -16.21 -1.84
N GLN A 119 7.26 -15.26 -1.74
CA GLN A 119 8.68 -15.55 -1.48
C GLN A 119 8.91 -16.28 -0.15
N MET A 120 8.13 -15.95 0.88
CA MET A 120 8.20 -16.65 2.17
C MET A 120 7.62 -18.06 2.08
N GLY A 121 6.49 -18.21 1.37
CA GLY A 121 5.84 -19.51 1.20
C GLY A 121 6.68 -20.50 0.40
N GLN A 122 7.39 -20.03 -0.63
CA GLN A 122 8.27 -20.85 -1.45
C GLN A 122 9.48 -21.44 -0.70
N LYS A 123 9.78 -20.92 0.50
CA LYS A 123 10.85 -21.44 1.35
C LYS A 123 10.42 -22.62 2.24
N ASP A 124 9.12 -22.89 2.34
CA ASP A 124 8.51 -23.98 3.12
C ASP A 124 9.01 -24.10 4.58
N LEU A 125 9.34 -22.97 5.20
CA LEU A 125 9.86 -22.94 6.57
C LEU A 125 8.84 -22.37 7.57
N LEU A 126 8.38 -21.15 7.31
CA LEU A 126 7.52 -20.41 8.22
C LEU A 126 6.03 -20.53 7.87
N ILE A 127 5.74 -20.87 6.63
CA ILE A 127 4.40 -20.87 6.05
C ILE A 127 4.16 -22.20 5.35
N ASP A 128 3.13 -22.92 5.76
CA ASP A 128 2.59 -24.05 5.02
C ASP A 128 1.75 -23.52 3.86
N THR A 129 1.97 -24.04 2.68
CA THR A 129 1.38 -23.56 1.44
C THR A 129 0.43 -24.57 0.84
N GLN A 130 -0.66 -24.09 0.23
CA GLN A 130 -1.59 -24.92 -0.54
C GLN A 130 -1.93 -24.23 -1.87
N GLY A 131 -1.90 -25.01 -2.96
CA GLY A 131 -2.11 -24.51 -4.31
C GLY A 131 -0.80 -24.32 -5.07
N ASN A 132 -0.86 -23.59 -6.19
CA ASN A 132 0.30 -23.32 -7.04
C ASN A 132 1.03 -22.04 -6.59
N TRP A 133 2.13 -22.23 -5.86
CA TRP A 133 2.99 -21.14 -5.37
C TRP A 133 4.15 -20.82 -6.31
N GLY A 134 4.14 -21.38 -7.52
CA GLY A 134 5.25 -21.26 -8.45
C GLY A 134 6.46 -22.13 -8.06
N ASN A 135 7.53 -21.98 -8.78
CA ASN A 135 8.76 -22.73 -8.53
C ASN A 135 9.97 -21.83 -8.75
N ILE A 136 10.80 -21.71 -7.70
CA ILE A 136 12.02 -20.88 -7.74
C ILE A 136 13.02 -21.41 -8.78
N LEU A 137 13.08 -22.76 -8.94
CA LEU A 137 14.07 -23.39 -9.82
C LEU A 137 13.72 -23.23 -11.29
N THR A 138 12.43 -23.28 -11.65
CA THR A 138 11.98 -23.14 -13.05
C THR A 138 11.62 -21.69 -13.39
N GLY A 139 11.50 -20.82 -12.40
CA GLY A 139 11.06 -19.42 -12.60
C GLY A 139 9.56 -19.28 -12.80
N ASP A 140 8.78 -20.34 -12.55
CA ASP A 140 7.32 -20.28 -12.67
C ASP A 140 6.72 -19.33 -11.64
N ARG A 141 5.75 -18.56 -12.07
CA ARG A 141 5.04 -17.62 -11.19
C ARG A 141 3.98 -18.32 -10.36
N ALA A 142 3.75 -17.82 -9.16
CA ALA A 142 2.63 -18.24 -8.34
C ALA A 142 1.30 -17.87 -8.99
N ALA A 143 0.26 -18.64 -8.69
CA ALA A 143 -1.10 -18.32 -9.05
C ALA A 143 -1.58 -17.05 -8.33
N ALA A 144 -2.68 -16.45 -8.82
CA ALA A 144 -3.22 -15.24 -8.21
C ALA A 144 -3.61 -15.49 -6.74
N PRO A 145 -3.49 -14.48 -5.86
CA PRO A 145 -3.72 -14.58 -4.41
C PRO A 145 -5.08 -15.16 -4.00
N ARG A 146 -6.08 -15.09 -4.87
CA ARG A 146 -7.42 -15.66 -4.65
C ARG A 146 -7.50 -17.17 -4.75
N TYR A 147 -6.51 -17.83 -5.38
CA TYR A 147 -6.51 -19.26 -5.64
C TYR A 147 -5.60 -20.05 -4.71
N ILE A 148 -4.61 -19.40 -4.13
CA ILE A 148 -3.63 -20.02 -3.24
C ILE A 148 -3.96 -19.72 -1.78
N GLU A 149 -3.58 -20.67 -0.92
CA GLU A 149 -3.88 -20.60 0.50
C GLU A 149 -2.61 -20.83 1.32
N ALA A 150 -2.58 -20.23 2.50
CA ALA A 150 -1.46 -20.31 3.42
C ALA A 150 -1.93 -20.41 4.87
N ARG A 151 -1.09 -21.03 5.71
CA ARG A 151 -1.21 -20.97 7.16
C ARG A 151 0.19 -20.93 7.78
N LEU A 152 0.27 -20.57 9.05
CA LEU A 152 1.53 -20.65 9.78
C LEU A 152 1.94 -22.11 9.97
N SER A 153 3.22 -22.40 9.73
CA SER A 153 3.78 -23.71 10.03
C SER A 153 3.84 -23.92 11.55
N LYS A 154 3.90 -25.18 11.99
CA LYS A 154 4.07 -25.50 13.40
C LYS A 154 5.36 -24.87 13.96
N PHE A 155 6.43 -24.87 13.18
CA PHE A 155 7.67 -24.19 13.56
C PHE A 155 7.47 -22.69 13.79
N ALA A 156 6.74 -22.01 12.90
CA ALA A 156 6.47 -20.58 13.07
C ALA A 156 5.63 -20.31 14.32
N LEU A 157 4.68 -21.17 14.65
CA LEU A 157 3.85 -21.01 15.83
C LEU A 157 4.65 -21.23 17.13
N ASP A 158 5.51 -22.25 17.16
CA ASP A 158 6.23 -22.65 18.38
C ASP A 158 7.47 -21.76 18.63
N VAL A 159 8.17 -21.34 17.58
CA VAL A 159 9.46 -20.62 17.69
C VAL A 159 9.28 -19.13 17.45
N VAL A 160 8.74 -18.75 16.30
CA VAL A 160 8.65 -17.33 15.89
C VAL A 160 7.60 -16.59 16.70
N SER A 161 6.48 -17.24 16.99
CA SER A 161 5.39 -16.64 17.77
C SER A 161 5.79 -16.35 19.23
N VAL A 162 6.66 -17.15 19.81
CA VAL A 162 7.19 -16.92 21.17
C VAL A 162 8.13 -15.72 21.20
N SER A 163 8.97 -15.57 20.19
CA SER A 163 9.86 -14.40 20.05
C SER A 163 9.09 -13.10 19.86
N TYR A 164 7.92 -13.13 19.24
CA TYR A 164 7.08 -11.94 19.06
C TYR A 164 6.51 -11.39 20.36
N THR A 165 6.38 -12.19 21.40
CA THR A 165 5.94 -11.68 22.71
C THR A 165 7.04 -10.89 23.43
N HIS A 166 8.31 -11.14 23.09
CA HIS A 166 9.47 -10.42 23.61
C HIS A 166 9.95 -9.30 22.67
N LEU A 167 9.86 -9.49 21.38
CA LEU A 167 10.04 -8.46 20.38
C LEU A 167 8.72 -7.68 20.29
N THR A 168 8.41 -6.95 21.33
CA THR A 168 7.40 -5.88 21.19
C THR A 168 7.81 -5.06 20.00
N LEU A 169 7.06 -5.25 18.92
CA LEU A 169 7.22 -4.53 17.68
C LEU A 169 7.65 -3.10 17.98
N PRO A 170 8.63 -2.55 17.30
CA PRO A 170 8.99 -1.13 17.44
C PRO A 170 7.89 -0.19 16.93
N THR A 171 6.63 -0.62 17.05
CA THR A 171 5.44 0.19 16.77
C THR A 171 5.27 1.34 17.77
N LYS A 172 6.05 1.40 18.84
CA LYS A 172 6.09 2.55 19.76
C LYS A 172 7.11 3.64 19.39
N ARG A 173 7.74 3.56 18.23
CA ARG A 173 8.63 4.62 17.74
C ARG A 173 8.09 5.34 16.51
N ILE A 174 6.77 5.44 16.38
CA ILE A 174 6.16 6.40 15.47
C ILE A 174 5.41 7.40 16.35
N VAL A 175 6.16 8.30 16.93
CA VAL A 175 5.72 9.64 17.33
C VAL A 175 6.77 10.58 16.79
#